data_81ac3e8a4c06c0fb8a29c948594785c1
#
_entry.id   81ac3e8a4c06c0fb8a29c948594785c1
#
_cell.length_a   1.000
_cell.length_b   1.000
_cell.length_c   1.000
_cell.angle_alpha   90.00
_cell.angle_beta   90.00
_cell.angle_gamma   90.00
#
_symmetry.space_group_name_H-M   'P 1'
#
loop_
_entity.id
_entity.type
_entity.pdbx_description
1 polymer ?
#
loop_
_entity_poly.entity_id
_entity_poly.type
_entity_poly.pdbx_seq_one_letter_code
_entity_poly.pdbx_strand_id
1 'polypeptide(L)'
;MVKAWYIDENSEQRPELLTLDNLYMKTGVEYFKLNVDTYATDGVLDNLKKERGYNYEDEMVCSKQGQASDEEKMKAFWSEHLHADEEIRFFLEGSGYFDVRDANDHWIRIEVCPGDMIIVPSGIYHRFMINSDNVKVKRIFTEVPAWCAYNRPADDLEARMEYVEKLQKGYFVVQTC
;
A
#
# COMPACT_ATOMS: atom_id res chain seq x y z
N MET A 1 7.59 12.45 6.10
CA MET A 1 8.38 11.26 5.65
C MET A 1 7.63 10.03 6.13
N VAL A 2 7.35 9.08 5.25
CA VAL A 2 6.70 7.82 5.62
C VAL A 2 7.52 7.10 6.67
N LYS A 3 6.85 6.44 7.62
CA LYS A 3 7.50 5.62 8.65
C LYS A 3 7.09 4.17 8.44
N ALA A 4 8.05 3.27 8.48
CA ALA A 4 7.83 1.83 8.41
C ALA A 4 8.62 1.12 9.51
N TRP A 5 8.01 0.09 10.13
CA TRP A 5 8.63 -0.68 11.21
C TRP A 5 8.01 -2.08 11.34
N TYR A 6 8.77 -3.02 11.88
CA TYR A 6 8.21 -4.32 12.25
C TYR A 6 7.24 -4.19 13.42
N ILE A 7 6.10 -4.87 13.34
CA ILE A 7 5.17 -4.98 14.46
C ILE A 7 5.60 -6.16 15.32
N ASP A 8 5.92 -5.88 16.57
CA ASP A 8 6.07 -6.88 17.62
C ASP A 8 4.99 -6.61 18.67
N GLU A 9 3.94 -7.43 18.67
CA GLU A 9 2.80 -7.30 19.57
C GLU A 9 3.19 -7.53 21.05
N ASN A 10 4.39 -8.09 21.28
CA ASN A 10 4.90 -8.43 22.63
C ASN A 10 6.01 -7.47 23.10
N SER A 11 6.41 -6.49 22.30
CA SER A 11 7.51 -5.59 22.65
C SER A 11 7.02 -4.23 23.12
N GLU A 12 7.46 -3.81 24.31
CA GLU A 12 7.29 -2.45 24.84
C GLU A 12 8.35 -1.47 24.27
N GLN A 13 9.31 -1.95 23.50
CA GLN A 13 10.36 -1.12 22.92
C GLN A 13 9.83 -0.34 21.70
N ARG A 14 10.32 0.88 21.53
CA ARG A 14 10.05 1.64 20.30
C ARG A 14 10.67 0.89 19.13
N PRO A 15 9.86 0.59 18.07
CA PRO A 15 10.38 -0.13 16.93
C PRO A 15 11.45 0.68 16.20
N GLU A 16 12.48 -0.01 15.71
CA GLU A 16 13.45 0.58 14.79
C GLU A 16 12.75 0.87 13.45
N LEU A 17 12.94 2.09 12.94
CA LEU A 17 12.37 2.48 11.67
C LEU A 17 13.18 1.89 10.51
N LEU A 18 12.48 1.27 9.57
CA LEU A 18 13.07 0.85 8.30
C LEU A 18 13.31 2.07 7.40
N THR A 19 14.41 2.06 6.67
CA THR A 19 14.60 2.98 5.54
C THR A 19 13.66 2.60 4.39
N LEU A 20 13.37 3.53 3.49
CA LEU A 20 12.58 3.26 2.29
C LEU A 20 13.23 2.19 1.41
N ASP A 21 14.55 2.21 1.30
CA ASP A 21 15.32 1.20 0.58
C ASP A 21 15.15 -0.19 1.18
N ASN A 22 15.23 -0.30 2.51
CA ASN A 22 14.99 -1.56 3.20
C ASN A 22 13.55 -2.04 3.07
N LEU A 23 12.57 -1.15 3.13
CA LEU A 23 11.17 -1.48 2.89
C LEU A 23 11.00 -2.06 1.47
N TYR A 24 11.52 -1.38 0.46
CA TYR A 24 11.48 -1.84 -0.92
C TYR A 24 12.16 -3.20 -1.12
N MET A 25 13.39 -3.35 -0.63
CA MET A 25 14.12 -4.62 -0.76
C MET A 25 13.43 -5.80 -0.08
N LYS A 26 12.73 -5.56 1.03
CA LYS A 26 12.04 -6.59 1.81
C LYS A 26 10.66 -6.94 1.29
N THR A 27 9.99 -6.03 0.58
CA THR A 27 8.56 -6.16 0.25
C THR A 27 8.21 -5.79 -1.19
N GLY A 28 9.06 -5.02 -1.87
CA GLY A 28 8.74 -4.41 -3.17
C GLY A 28 7.79 -3.22 -3.09
N VAL A 29 7.41 -2.77 -1.89
CA VAL A 29 6.57 -1.58 -1.72
C VAL A 29 7.34 -0.34 -2.12
N GLU A 30 6.77 0.46 -3.03
CA GLU A 30 7.31 1.74 -3.46
C GLU A 30 6.58 2.91 -2.78
N TYR A 31 7.31 4.00 -2.57
CA TYR A 31 6.79 5.20 -1.94
C TYR A 31 7.19 6.44 -2.71
N PHE A 32 6.24 7.37 -2.85
CA PHE A 32 6.44 8.69 -3.46
C PHE A 32 5.83 9.76 -2.55
N LYS A 33 6.53 10.89 -2.41
CA LYS A 33 5.98 12.08 -1.75
C LYS A 33 5.47 13.03 -2.80
N LEU A 34 4.17 13.33 -2.76
CA LEU A 34 3.50 14.30 -3.61
C LEU A 34 3.00 15.47 -2.79
N ASN A 35 2.77 16.60 -3.43
CA ASN A 35 2.19 17.77 -2.79
C ASN A 35 0.67 17.76 -2.99
N VAL A 36 -0.10 17.70 -1.90
CA VAL A 36 -1.58 17.66 -1.94
C VAL A 36 -2.21 18.93 -2.52
N ASP A 37 -1.50 20.06 -2.48
CA ASP A 37 -2.01 21.34 -2.97
C ASP A 37 -1.74 21.53 -4.48
N THR A 38 -0.72 20.86 -5.04
CA THR A 38 -0.25 21.10 -6.42
C THR A 38 -0.27 19.87 -7.31
N TYR A 39 -0.48 18.65 -6.77
CA TYR A 39 -0.39 17.40 -7.54
C TYR A 39 -1.19 17.37 -8.85
N ALA A 40 -2.29 18.13 -8.89
CA ALA A 40 -3.13 18.20 -10.09
C ALA A 40 -2.55 19.08 -11.21
N THR A 41 -1.54 19.90 -10.91
CA THR A 41 -1.00 20.91 -11.84
C THR A 41 0.53 20.91 -11.96
N ASP A 42 1.26 20.29 -11.00
CA ASP A 42 2.72 20.27 -11.03
C ASP A 42 3.32 19.22 -11.99
N GLY A 43 2.48 18.35 -12.54
CA GLY A 43 2.86 17.34 -13.52
C GLY A 43 3.56 16.11 -12.94
N VAL A 44 3.86 16.06 -11.64
CA VAL A 44 4.61 14.96 -11.02
C VAL A 44 3.82 13.66 -11.08
N LEU A 45 2.56 13.69 -10.63
CA LEU A 45 1.67 12.52 -10.67
C LEU A 45 1.37 12.11 -12.11
N ASP A 46 1.11 13.05 -12.99
CA ASP A 46 0.80 12.78 -14.42
C ASP A 46 1.97 12.11 -15.14
N ASN A 47 3.20 12.54 -14.87
CA ASN A 47 4.40 11.90 -15.42
C ASN A 47 4.56 10.48 -14.91
N LEU A 48 4.41 10.26 -13.60
CA LEU A 48 4.48 8.94 -13.00
C LEU A 48 3.42 7.99 -13.59
N LYS A 49 2.19 8.47 -13.75
CA LYS A 49 1.10 7.70 -14.38
C LYS A 49 1.43 7.32 -15.83
N LYS A 50 1.98 8.23 -16.62
CA LYS A 50 2.40 7.96 -18.01
C LYS A 50 3.53 6.93 -18.06
N GLU A 51 4.55 7.08 -17.24
CA GLU A 51 5.70 6.16 -17.18
C GLU A 51 5.30 4.74 -16.80
N ARG A 52 4.31 4.60 -15.89
CA ARG A 52 3.85 3.33 -15.35
C ARG A 52 2.64 2.74 -16.07
N GLY A 53 2.04 3.48 -17.02
CA GLY A 53 0.83 3.04 -17.74
C GLY A 53 -0.43 3.03 -16.87
N TYR A 54 -0.54 3.94 -15.90
CA TYR A 54 -1.72 4.08 -15.06
C TYR A 54 -2.76 4.96 -15.76
N ASN A 55 -3.84 4.34 -16.24
CA ASN A 55 -4.81 4.99 -17.12
C ASN A 55 -6.18 5.27 -16.52
N TYR A 56 -6.41 4.79 -15.29
CA TYR A 56 -7.66 5.00 -14.57
C TYR A 56 -7.42 5.46 -13.14
N GLU A 57 -8.26 6.36 -12.66
CA GLU A 57 -8.26 6.79 -11.26
C GLU A 57 -9.65 7.15 -10.79
N ASP A 58 -9.88 6.95 -9.50
CA ASP A 58 -11.06 7.45 -8.78
C ASP A 58 -10.67 7.93 -7.37
N GLU A 59 -11.64 8.44 -6.63
CA GLU A 59 -11.45 8.83 -5.24
C GLU A 59 -12.37 8.02 -4.32
N MET A 60 -11.85 7.64 -3.17
CA MET A 60 -12.56 6.96 -2.11
C MET A 60 -12.50 7.78 -0.83
N VAL A 61 -13.64 7.96 -0.19
CA VAL A 61 -13.75 8.49 1.17
C VAL A 61 -14.28 7.39 2.07
N CYS A 62 -13.68 7.23 3.25
CA CYS A 62 -14.14 6.30 4.27
C CYS A 62 -14.02 6.94 5.66
N SER A 63 -15.04 6.81 6.50
CA SER A 63 -15.10 7.41 7.83
C SER A 63 -15.38 6.37 8.91
N LYS A 64 -14.70 6.50 10.07
CA LYS A 64 -14.97 5.67 11.26
C LYS A 64 -16.38 5.88 11.85
N GLN A 65 -16.92 7.06 11.65
CA GLN A 65 -18.28 7.42 12.08
C GLN A 65 -19.27 7.44 10.92
N GLY A 66 -18.93 6.76 9.83
CA GLY A 66 -19.69 6.72 8.60
C GLY A 66 -20.91 5.80 8.66
N GLN A 67 -21.43 5.49 7.49
CA GLN A 67 -22.54 4.56 7.32
C GLN A 67 -22.11 3.10 7.53
N ALA A 68 -23.06 2.18 7.64
CA ALA A 68 -22.78 0.74 7.74
C ALA A 68 -21.86 0.20 6.60
N SER A 69 -21.97 0.81 5.40
CA SER A 69 -21.08 0.50 4.29
C SER A 69 -19.59 0.81 4.57
N ASP A 70 -19.29 1.81 5.40
CA ASP A 70 -17.92 2.15 5.77
C ASP A 70 -17.36 1.16 6.80
N GLU A 71 -18.19 0.64 7.71
CA GLU A 71 -17.79 -0.43 8.62
C GLU A 71 -17.44 -1.72 7.86
N GLU A 72 -18.22 -2.08 6.84
CA GLU A 72 -17.96 -3.25 6.01
C GLU A 72 -16.65 -3.07 5.22
N LYS A 73 -16.41 -1.88 4.65
CA LYS A 73 -15.15 -1.56 4.00
C LYS A 73 -13.97 -1.68 4.95
N MET A 74 -14.06 -1.11 6.16
CA MET A 74 -12.98 -1.17 7.16
C MET A 74 -12.69 -2.61 7.59
N LYS A 75 -13.71 -3.47 7.76
CA LYS A 75 -13.53 -4.90 8.03
C LYS A 75 -12.83 -5.61 6.89
N ALA A 76 -13.23 -5.33 5.64
CA ALA A 76 -12.60 -5.89 4.46
C ALA A 76 -11.13 -5.45 4.33
N PHE A 77 -10.81 -4.18 4.59
CA PHE A 77 -9.45 -3.65 4.56
C PHE A 77 -8.54 -4.29 5.62
N TRP A 78 -9.10 -4.60 6.80
CA TRP A 78 -8.36 -5.21 7.91
C TRP A 78 -8.15 -6.72 7.75
N SER A 79 -8.96 -7.38 6.95
CA SER A 79 -8.75 -8.79 6.63
C SER A 79 -7.46 -8.97 5.84
N GLU A 80 -6.61 -9.93 6.22
CA GLU A 80 -5.40 -10.23 5.47
C GLU A 80 -5.74 -10.79 4.09
N HIS A 81 -5.32 -10.09 3.05
CA HIS A 81 -5.65 -10.40 1.67
C HIS A 81 -4.53 -9.98 0.71
N LEU A 82 -4.70 -10.34 -0.55
CA LEU A 82 -3.87 -9.87 -1.65
C LEU A 82 -4.73 -9.48 -2.85
N HIS A 83 -4.12 -8.79 -3.80
CA HIS A 83 -4.69 -8.48 -5.11
C HIS A 83 -3.81 -9.04 -6.22
N ALA A 84 -4.43 -9.34 -7.38
CA ALA A 84 -3.71 -9.75 -8.58
C ALA A 84 -3.03 -8.57 -9.30
N ASP A 85 -3.43 -7.33 -8.99
CA ASP A 85 -2.85 -6.10 -9.50
C ASP A 85 -2.14 -5.32 -8.38
N GLU A 86 -1.32 -4.34 -8.75
CA GLU A 86 -0.75 -3.38 -7.81
C GLU A 86 -1.85 -2.57 -7.12
N GLU A 87 -1.71 -2.34 -5.83
CA GLU A 87 -2.55 -1.41 -5.09
C GLU A 87 -1.88 -0.06 -4.97
N ILE A 88 -2.37 0.94 -5.71
CA ILE A 88 -1.79 2.28 -5.76
C ILE A 88 -2.74 3.25 -5.06
N ARG A 89 -2.24 3.88 -3.99
CA ARG A 89 -3.01 4.79 -3.15
C ARG A 89 -2.25 6.08 -2.88
N PHE A 90 -2.87 7.20 -3.20
CA PHE A 90 -2.38 8.53 -2.87
C PHE A 90 -3.30 9.18 -1.85
N PHE A 91 -2.77 9.47 -0.67
CA PHE A 91 -3.52 10.01 0.47
C PHE A 91 -3.65 11.52 0.34
N LEU A 92 -4.90 11.99 0.25
CA LEU A 92 -5.25 13.42 0.17
C LEU A 92 -5.61 13.98 1.55
N GLU A 93 -6.34 13.21 2.36
CA GLU A 93 -6.77 13.59 3.71
C GLU A 93 -6.73 12.39 4.64
N GLY A 94 -6.48 12.67 5.93
CA GLY A 94 -6.45 11.64 6.96
C GLY A 94 -5.18 10.79 6.92
N SER A 95 -5.16 9.74 7.74
CA SER A 95 -4.00 8.84 7.88
C SER A 95 -4.43 7.40 8.13
N GLY A 96 -3.52 6.48 7.87
CA GLY A 96 -3.75 5.07 8.09
C GLY A 96 -2.45 4.27 8.20
N TYR A 97 -2.62 2.98 8.41
CA TYR A 97 -1.54 1.99 8.44
C TYR A 97 -1.77 0.92 7.41
N PHE A 98 -0.80 0.71 6.53
CA PHE A 98 -0.66 -0.51 5.76
C PHE A 98 0.22 -1.48 6.55
N ASP A 99 -0.25 -2.68 6.77
CA ASP A 99 0.57 -3.79 7.24
C ASP A 99 0.81 -4.73 6.06
N VAL A 100 2.07 -5.01 5.76
CA VAL A 100 2.50 -5.89 4.67
C VAL A 100 3.37 -7.02 5.21
N ARG A 101 3.31 -8.21 4.57
CA ARG A 101 4.16 -9.35 4.95
C ARG A 101 5.50 -9.29 4.25
N ASP A 102 6.58 -9.55 5.00
CA ASP A 102 7.91 -9.79 4.42
C ASP A 102 8.10 -11.27 4.00
N ALA A 103 9.30 -11.62 3.51
CA ALA A 103 9.63 -12.97 3.07
C ALA A 103 9.55 -14.03 4.20
N ASN A 104 9.65 -13.63 5.45
CA ASN A 104 9.59 -14.50 6.62
C ASN A 104 8.21 -14.48 7.30
N ASP A 105 7.23 -13.92 6.62
CA ASP A 105 5.85 -13.80 7.11
C ASP A 105 5.70 -12.90 8.35
N HIS A 106 6.62 -11.95 8.56
CA HIS A 106 6.51 -10.93 9.58
C HIS A 106 5.77 -9.71 9.05
N TRP A 107 5.01 -9.06 9.94
CA TRP A 107 4.32 -7.82 9.61
C TRP A 107 5.25 -6.61 9.67
N ILE A 108 5.27 -5.84 8.58
CA ILE A 108 5.84 -4.50 8.54
C ILE A 108 4.67 -3.52 8.45
N ARG A 109 4.58 -2.60 9.41
CA ARG A 109 3.60 -1.49 9.40
C ARG A 109 4.18 -0.27 8.71
N ILE A 110 3.39 0.35 7.85
CA ILE A 110 3.73 1.56 7.12
C ILE A 110 2.68 2.61 7.47
N GLU A 111 3.09 3.70 8.13
CA GLU A 111 2.22 4.84 8.40
C GLU A 111 2.14 5.72 7.14
N VAL A 112 0.92 6.03 6.71
CA VAL A 112 0.66 6.89 5.56
C VAL A 112 -0.19 8.10 5.97
N CYS A 113 0.20 9.28 5.46
CA CYS A 113 -0.38 10.58 5.78
C CYS A 113 -0.63 11.36 4.48
N PRO A 114 -1.30 12.53 4.53
CA PRO A 114 -1.52 13.36 3.33
C PRO A 114 -0.21 13.68 2.59
N GLY A 115 -0.24 13.50 1.29
CA GLY A 115 0.91 13.63 0.40
C GLY A 115 1.71 12.33 0.19
N ASP A 116 1.42 11.26 0.94
CA ASP A 116 2.06 9.97 0.73
C ASP A 116 1.32 9.18 -0.36
N MET A 117 2.08 8.73 -1.35
CA MET A 117 1.62 7.77 -2.35
C MET A 117 2.38 6.47 -2.17
N ILE A 118 1.66 5.38 -2.06
CA ILE A 118 2.21 4.03 -1.87
C ILE A 118 1.76 3.12 -3.01
N ILE A 119 2.68 2.27 -3.48
CA ILE A 119 2.40 1.20 -4.42
C ILE A 119 2.71 -0.12 -3.73
N VAL A 120 1.65 -0.86 -3.45
CA VAL A 120 1.71 -2.20 -2.84
C VAL A 120 1.76 -3.23 -3.96
N PRO A 121 2.77 -4.11 -4.03
CA PRO A 121 2.93 -5.04 -5.13
C PRO A 121 1.76 -6.03 -5.27
N SER A 122 1.48 -6.44 -6.51
CA SER A 122 0.64 -7.60 -6.78
C SER A 122 1.13 -8.84 -6.02
N GLY A 123 0.23 -9.59 -5.41
CA GLY A 123 0.53 -10.86 -4.74
C GLY A 123 1.08 -10.78 -3.32
N ILE A 124 1.37 -9.59 -2.78
CA ILE A 124 1.77 -9.45 -1.37
C ILE A 124 0.56 -9.51 -0.45
N TYR A 125 0.64 -10.32 0.62
CA TYR A 125 -0.37 -10.27 1.69
C TYR A 125 -0.25 -8.97 2.48
N HIS A 126 -1.36 -8.29 2.64
CA HIS A 126 -1.44 -7.01 3.33
C HIS A 126 -2.82 -6.79 3.97
N ARG A 127 -2.90 -5.74 4.76
CA ARG A 127 -4.14 -5.23 5.34
C ARG A 127 -3.99 -3.73 5.57
N PHE A 128 -5.12 -3.04 5.73
CA PHE A 128 -5.14 -1.59 5.96
C PHE A 128 -6.07 -1.22 7.12
N MET A 129 -5.66 -0.21 7.89
CA MET A 129 -6.44 0.35 8.99
C MET A 129 -6.38 1.88 8.95
N ILE A 130 -7.54 2.52 9.07
CA ILE A 130 -7.64 3.99 9.22
C ILE A 130 -7.19 4.38 10.63
N ASN A 131 -6.27 5.34 10.72
CA ASN A 131 -5.75 5.87 11.98
C ASN A 131 -6.42 7.19 12.41
N SER A 132 -6.96 7.96 11.47
CA SER A 132 -7.74 9.20 11.67
C SER A 132 -9.25 8.92 11.71
N ASP A 133 -10.06 9.97 11.88
CA ASP A 133 -11.54 9.84 11.85
C ASP A 133 -12.05 9.49 10.45
N ASN A 134 -11.40 10.00 9.42
CA ASN A 134 -11.70 9.74 8.02
C ASN A 134 -10.44 9.74 7.18
N VAL A 135 -10.52 9.13 6.01
CA VAL A 135 -9.50 9.22 4.94
C VAL A 135 -10.16 9.60 3.63
N LYS A 136 -9.44 10.37 2.83
CA LYS A 136 -9.72 10.58 1.41
C LYS A 136 -8.49 10.15 0.62
N VAL A 137 -8.69 9.22 -0.30
CA VAL A 137 -7.62 8.53 -1.01
C VAL A 137 -7.93 8.52 -2.49
N LYS A 138 -6.98 8.93 -3.31
CA LYS A 138 -7.02 8.69 -4.75
C LYS A 138 -6.54 7.26 -5.01
N ARG A 139 -7.39 6.45 -5.66
CA ARG A 139 -7.06 5.11 -6.12
C ARG A 139 -6.66 5.18 -7.58
N ILE A 140 -5.54 4.57 -7.92
CA ILE A 140 -4.95 4.61 -9.27
C ILE A 140 -4.80 3.18 -9.77
N PHE A 141 -5.04 2.97 -11.07
CA PHE A 141 -5.06 1.65 -11.70
C PHE A 141 -4.48 1.72 -13.11
N THR A 142 -4.03 0.59 -13.64
CA THR A 142 -3.60 0.48 -15.04
C THR A 142 -4.78 0.66 -16.01
N GLU A 143 -5.94 0.11 -15.65
CA GLU A 143 -7.19 0.21 -16.42
C GLU A 143 -8.39 0.22 -15.47
N VAL A 144 -9.61 0.31 -16.01
CA VAL A 144 -10.84 0.23 -15.20
C VAL A 144 -10.82 -1.06 -14.38
N PRO A 145 -10.82 -0.98 -13.03
CA PRO A 145 -10.56 -2.14 -12.21
C PRO A 145 -11.72 -3.13 -12.18
N ALA A 146 -11.41 -4.41 -12.42
CA ALA A 146 -12.19 -5.53 -11.93
C ALA A 146 -11.65 -5.91 -10.52
N TRP A 147 -11.72 -4.98 -9.58
CA TRP A 147 -11.02 -5.06 -8.31
C TRP A 147 -11.50 -6.21 -7.45
N CYS A 148 -10.59 -7.14 -7.16
CA CYS A 148 -10.87 -8.33 -6.38
C CYS A 148 -9.85 -8.46 -5.23
N ALA A 149 -10.36 -8.70 -4.02
CA ALA A 149 -9.53 -9.06 -2.87
C ALA A 149 -9.64 -10.57 -2.63
N TYR A 150 -8.49 -11.22 -2.50
CA TYR A 150 -8.40 -12.64 -2.20
C TYR A 150 -7.89 -12.81 -0.77
N ASN A 151 -8.78 -13.22 0.14
CA ASN A 151 -8.42 -13.44 1.53
C ASN A 151 -7.42 -14.60 1.66
N ARG A 152 -6.49 -14.48 2.60
CA ARG A 152 -5.56 -15.55 2.93
C ARG A 152 -6.30 -16.77 3.50
N PRO A 153 -5.98 -18.03 3.07
CA PRO A 153 -4.90 -18.39 2.15
C PRO A 153 -5.28 -18.23 0.67
N ALA A 154 -4.35 -17.73 -0.13
CA ALA A 154 -4.47 -17.57 -1.58
C ALA A 154 -3.11 -17.85 -2.27
N ASP A 155 -2.38 -18.84 -1.76
CA ASP A 155 -0.99 -19.12 -2.14
C ASP A 155 -0.87 -19.77 -3.52
N ASP A 156 -1.94 -20.33 -4.04
CA ASP A 156 -2.06 -20.96 -5.35
C ASP A 156 -2.38 -19.99 -6.50
N LEU A 157 -2.66 -18.72 -6.19
CA LEU A 157 -2.84 -17.69 -7.21
C LEU A 157 -1.53 -17.38 -7.93
N GLU A 158 -1.61 -17.23 -9.25
CA GLU A 158 -0.46 -16.90 -10.11
C GLU A 158 0.27 -15.65 -9.62
N ALA A 159 -0.47 -14.57 -9.30
CA ALA A 159 0.10 -13.33 -8.77
C ALA A 159 0.89 -13.55 -7.46
N ARG A 160 0.43 -14.46 -6.58
CA ARG A 160 1.14 -14.82 -5.36
C ARG A 160 2.43 -15.58 -5.65
N MET A 161 2.35 -16.56 -6.52
CA MET A 161 3.52 -17.38 -6.91
C MET A 161 4.60 -16.51 -7.57
N GLU A 162 4.21 -15.61 -8.48
CA GLU A 162 5.14 -14.66 -9.12
C GLU A 162 5.79 -13.71 -8.13
N TYR A 163 5.01 -13.16 -7.18
CA TYR A 163 5.54 -12.29 -6.14
C TYR A 163 6.56 -13.00 -5.26
N VAL A 164 6.25 -14.22 -4.79
CA VAL A 164 7.16 -15.02 -3.97
C VAL A 164 8.45 -15.35 -4.72
N GLU A 165 8.35 -15.68 -6.01
CA GLU A 165 9.52 -15.92 -6.85
C GLU A 165 10.40 -14.69 -6.98
N LYS A 166 9.83 -13.50 -7.24
CA LYS A 166 10.56 -12.23 -7.31
C LYS A 166 11.27 -11.92 -5.99
N LEU A 167 10.60 -12.14 -4.87
CA LEU A 167 11.14 -11.88 -3.54
C LEU A 167 12.32 -12.84 -3.23
N GLN A 168 12.18 -14.12 -3.56
CA GLN A 168 13.23 -15.14 -3.37
C GLN A 168 14.46 -14.90 -4.26
N LYS A 169 14.25 -14.42 -5.48
CA LYS A 169 15.35 -14.07 -6.42
C LYS A 169 16.02 -12.73 -6.11
N GLY A 170 15.55 -11.99 -5.08
CA GLY A 170 16.06 -10.66 -4.77
C GLY A 170 15.81 -9.65 -5.89
N TYR A 171 14.65 -9.71 -6.53
CA TYR A 171 14.28 -8.84 -7.63
C TYR A 171 14.18 -7.36 -7.20
N PHE A 172 13.78 -7.12 -5.97
CA PHE A 172 13.64 -5.77 -5.42
C PHE A 172 15.00 -5.24 -4.95
N VAL A 173 15.74 -4.64 -5.85
CA VAL A 173 17.06 -4.07 -5.58
C VAL A 173 17.04 -2.56 -5.78
N VAL A 174 17.65 -1.84 -4.85
CA VAL A 174 17.85 -0.40 -5.00
C VAL A 174 18.98 -0.18 -6.00
N GLN A 175 18.70 0.54 -7.09
CA GLN A 175 19.72 0.93 -8.03
C GLN A 175 20.62 1.99 -7.37
N THR A 176 21.85 1.61 -7.02
CA THR A 176 22.87 2.58 -6.62
C THR A 176 23.40 3.28 -7.88
N CYS A 177 23.13 4.57 -7.98
CA CYS A 177 23.75 5.42 -8.99
C CYS A 177 25.24 5.60 -8.72
#